data_9434e5cd12d0b090138079637d080a21
#
_entry.id   9434e5cd12d0b090138079637d080a21
#
_cell.length_a   1.000
_cell.length_b   1.000
_cell.length_c   1.000
_cell.angle_alpha   90.00
_cell.angle_beta   90.00
_cell.angle_gamma   90.00
#
_symmetry.space_group_name_H-M   'P 1'
#
loop_
_entity.id
_entity.type
_entity.pdbx_description
1 polymer ?
#
loop_
_entity_poly.entity_id
_entity_poly.type
_entity_poly.pdbx_seq_one_letter_code
_entity_poly.pdbx_strand_id
1 'polypeptide(L)'
;PSGSGKSTLLNIIGGIDGADEGSITIEGERLEDMTEKKLSMYRRKHLGYIFQMYNLIPNLTVRENIEVGAYLSEQPLDVDELLHTLGLYEHQRKLPNQLSGGQQQRTAIGRAIVKNPDILLCDEPTGALDYHTSKEILKLIETVNQRYGNTIIMVTHNDAIKDMADRVVKLRDGMIRKNYRNEVKIPAINLEW
;
A
#
# COMPACT_ATOMS: atom_id res chain seq x y z
N PRO A 1 17.73 -3.50 7.25
CA PRO A 1 18.39 -4.63 6.60
C PRO A 1 17.35 -5.64 6.14
N SER A 2 17.63 -6.31 5.02
CA SER A 2 16.85 -7.46 4.57
C SER A 2 16.81 -8.53 5.68
N GLY A 3 15.69 -9.25 5.85
CA GLY A 3 15.58 -10.30 6.88
C GLY A 3 15.20 -9.82 8.29
N SER A 4 14.86 -8.54 8.48
CA SER A 4 14.48 -8.02 9.81
C SER A 4 13.03 -8.33 10.24
N GLY A 5 12.24 -9.08 9.44
CA GLY A 5 10.85 -9.46 9.75
C GLY A 5 9.79 -8.45 9.32
N LYS A 6 10.13 -7.41 8.56
CA LYS A 6 9.17 -6.36 8.15
C LYS A 6 8.06 -6.89 7.25
N SER A 7 8.42 -7.60 6.17
CA SER A 7 7.44 -8.18 5.24
C SER A 7 6.62 -9.29 5.93
N THR A 8 7.23 -10.06 6.82
CA THR A 8 6.51 -11.06 7.65
C THR A 8 5.44 -10.36 8.50
N LEU A 9 5.80 -9.28 9.20
CA LEU A 9 4.84 -8.50 9.99
C LEU A 9 3.70 -7.96 9.10
N LEU A 10 4.03 -7.45 7.91
CA LEU A 10 3.03 -6.94 6.97
C LEU A 10 2.07 -8.05 6.52
N ASN A 11 2.58 -9.25 6.23
CA ASN A 11 1.78 -10.40 5.85
C ASN A 11 0.86 -10.88 6.99
N ILE A 12 1.34 -10.84 8.22
CA ILE A 12 0.53 -11.19 9.40
C ILE A 12 -0.59 -10.16 9.61
N ILE A 13 -0.30 -8.86 9.49
CA ILE A 13 -1.32 -7.80 9.54
C ILE A 13 -2.32 -7.97 8.38
N GLY A 14 -1.84 -8.40 7.23
CA GLY A 14 -2.66 -8.69 6.04
C GLY A 14 -3.52 -9.96 6.17
N GLY A 15 -3.35 -10.76 7.23
CA GLY A 15 -4.03 -12.05 7.37
C GLY A 15 -3.63 -13.05 6.28
N ILE A 16 -2.42 -12.93 5.73
CA ILE A 16 -1.82 -13.86 4.75
C ILE A 16 -1.11 -14.97 5.51
N ASP A 17 -0.32 -14.58 6.52
CA ASP A 17 0.38 -15.48 7.43
C ASP A 17 -0.27 -15.41 8.82
N GLY A 18 -0.25 -16.51 9.56
CA GLY A 18 -0.69 -16.57 10.96
C GLY A 18 0.42 -16.13 11.92
N ALA A 19 0.05 -15.55 13.06
CA ALA A 19 0.97 -15.37 14.17
C ALA A 19 1.01 -16.63 15.05
N ASP A 20 2.21 -17.03 15.49
CA ASP A 20 2.36 -18.15 16.42
C ASP A 20 1.81 -17.82 17.82
N GLU A 21 2.01 -16.55 18.25
CA GLU A 21 1.52 -16.01 19.52
C GLU A 21 1.12 -14.54 19.37
N GLY A 22 0.30 -14.06 20.29
CA GLY A 22 -0.19 -12.70 20.32
C GLY A 22 -1.53 -12.51 19.63
N SER A 23 -1.94 -11.26 19.42
CA SER A 23 -3.22 -10.95 18.79
C SER A 23 -3.15 -9.70 17.91
N ILE A 24 -3.92 -9.70 16.83
CA ILE A 24 -4.13 -8.55 15.97
C ILE A 24 -5.63 -8.26 15.93
N THR A 25 -5.99 -7.05 16.32
CA THR A 25 -7.37 -6.59 16.29
C THR A 25 -7.49 -5.43 15.31
N ILE A 26 -8.41 -5.56 14.34
CA ILE A 26 -8.71 -4.54 13.34
C ILE A 26 -10.22 -4.34 13.33
N GLU A 27 -10.67 -3.09 13.49
CA GLU A 27 -12.10 -2.73 13.57
C GLU A 27 -12.87 -3.57 14.60
N GLY A 28 -12.20 -3.93 15.72
CA GLY A 28 -12.79 -4.73 16.79
C GLY A 28 -12.79 -6.25 16.55
N GLU A 29 -12.38 -6.72 15.40
CA GLU A 29 -12.28 -8.16 15.07
C GLU A 29 -10.85 -8.67 15.23
N ARG A 30 -10.70 -9.84 15.86
CA ARG A 30 -9.40 -10.50 16.06
C ARG A 30 -9.11 -11.43 14.89
N LEU A 31 -7.96 -11.24 14.22
CA LEU A 31 -7.59 -12.02 13.03
C LEU A 31 -7.36 -13.50 13.35
N GLU A 32 -6.76 -13.82 14.49
CA GLU A 32 -6.48 -15.19 14.93
C GLU A 32 -7.74 -16.04 15.17
N ASP A 33 -8.90 -15.40 15.39
CA ASP A 33 -10.17 -16.07 15.59
C ASP A 33 -10.93 -16.29 14.25
N MET A 34 -10.36 -15.83 13.13
CA MET A 34 -10.98 -15.90 11.81
C MET A 34 -10.67 -17.23 11.10
N THR A 35 -11.69 -17.80 10.46
CA THR A 35 -11.51 -18.87 9.48
C THR A 35 -10.90 -18.32 8.19
N GLU A 36 -10.32 -19.19 7.34
CA GLU A 36 -9.79 -18.79 6.03
C GLU A 36 -10.82 -18.02 5.16
N LYS A 37 -12.09 -18.43 5.23
CA LYS A 37 -13.17 -17.72 4.55
C LYS A 37 -13.34 -16.30 5.08
N LYS A 38 -13.30 -16.12 6.40
CA LYS A 38 -13.40 -14.79 7.03
C LYS A 38 -12.15 -13.95 6.75
N LEU A 39 -10.95 -14.52 6.78
CA LEU A 39 -9.71 -13.84 6.40
C LEU A 39 -9.74 -13.37 4.93
N SER A 40 -10.28 -14.18 4.02
CA SER A 40 -10.49 -13.77 2.63
C SER A 40 -11.44 -12.59 2.51
N MET A 41 -12.54 -12.58 3.27
CA MET A 41 -13.49 -11.46 3.32
C MET A 41 -12.86 -10.22 3.96
N TYR A 42 -12.07 -10.39 5.03
CA TYR A 42 -11.31 -9.34 5.66
C TYR A 42 -10.36 -8.65 4.68
N ARG A 43 -9.52 -9.43 3.96
CA ARG A 43 -8.62 -8.89 2.93
C ARG A 43 -9.39 -8.18 1.82
N ARG A 44 -10.50 -8.74 1.40
CA ARG A 44 -11.34 -8.15 0.35
C ARG A 44 -11.92 -6.80 0.76
N LYS A 45 -12.43 -6.69 1.98
CA LYS A 45 -13.14 -5.51 2.48
C LYS A 45 -12.19 -4.43 3.00
N HIS A 46 -11.22 -4.81 3.84
CA HIS A 46 -10.46 -3.87 4.65
C HIS A 46 -9.07 -3.54 4.10
N LEU A 47 -8.50 -4.37 3.22
CA LEU A 47 -7.12 -4.23 2.80
C LEU A 47 -6.95 -3.85 1.34
N GLY A 48 -6.08 -2.86 1.06
CA GLY A 48 -5.38 -2.70 -0.20
C GLY A 48 -3.92 -3.10 -0.03
N TYR A 49 -3.32 -3.72 -1.04
CA TYR A 49 -1.91 -4.13 -0.98
C TYR A 49 -1.13 -3.58 -2.18
N ILE A 50 -0.03 -2.91 -1.91
CA ILE A 50 0.91 -2.35 -2.89
C ILE A 50 2.25 -3.04 -2.72
N PHE A 51 2.72 -3.68 -3.80
CA PHE A 51 3.97 -4.44 -3.83
C PHE A 51 5.08 -3.65 -4.53
N GLN A 52 6.33 -3.96 -4.21
CA GLN A 52 7.51 -3.41 -4.86
C GLN A 52 7.52 -3.69 -6.36
N MET A 53 7.11 -4.87 -6.79
CA MET A 53 7.13 -5.34 -8.18
C MET A 53 5.79 -5.16 -8.92
N TYR A 54 4.98 -4.21 -8.50
CA TYR A 54 3.70 -3.80 -9.09
C TYR A 54 2.64 -4.91 -9.18
N ASN A 55 3.00 -6.13 -9.59
CA ASN A 55 2.13 -7.31 -9.75
C ASN A 55 0.87 -7.02 -10.59
N LEU A 56 1.03 -6.27 -11.69
CA LEU A 56 -0.06 -6.00 -12.63
C LEU A 56 -0.39 -7.24 -13.44
N ILE A 57 -1.65 -7.36 -13.84
CA ILE A 57 -2.10 -8.39 -14.76
C ILE A 57 -1.68 -7.98 -16.17
N PRO A 58 -0.76 -8.71 -16.82
CA PRO A 58 -0.06 -8.21 -18.02
C PRO A 58 -0.95 -8.04 -19.25
N ASN A 59 -2.06 -8.78 -19.32
CA ASN A 59 -2.99 -8.77 -20.44
C ASN A 59 -4.18 -7.82 -20.24
N LEU A 60 -4.19 -7.09 -19.12
CA LEU A 60 -5.21 -6.08 -18.82
C LEU A 60 -4.60 -4.68 -18.94
N THR A 61 -5.41 -3.76 -19.48
CA THR A 61 -5.08 -2.33 -19.53
C THR A 61 -4.96 -1.72 -18.13
N VAL A 62 -4.49 -0.48 -18.04
CA VAL A 62 -4.46 0.30 -16.79
C VAL A 62 -5.85 0.31 -16.15
N ARG A 63 -6.89 0.69 -16.93
CA ARG A 63 -8.27 0.73 -16.44
C ARG A 63 -8.73 -0.63 -15.91
N GLU A 64 -8.58 -1.68 -16.70
CA GLU A 64 -8.99 -3.04 -16.34
C GLU A 64 -8.26 -3.57 -15.12
N ASN A 65 -6.95 -3.28 -14.97
CA ASN A 65 -6.21 -3.61 -13.75
C ASN A 65 -6.82 -2.94 -12.50
N ILE A 66 -7.24 -1.68 -12.61
CA ILE A 66 -7.90 -0.97 -11.50
C ILE A 66 -9.30 -1.55 -11.26
N GLU A 67 -10.08 -1.79 -12.31
CA GLU A 67 -11.44 -2.33 -12.22
C GLU A 67 -11.50 -3.72 -11.59
N VAL A 68 -10.45 -4.55 -11.74
CA VAL A 68 -10.35 -5.82 -10.99
C VAL A 68 -10.45 -5.58 -9.48
N GLY A 69 -9.83 -4.51 -8.96
CA GLY A 69 -9.99 -4.12 -7.57
C GLY A 69 -11.42 -3.69 -7.24
N ALA A 70 -12.06 -2.93 -8.13
CA ALA A 70 -13.43 -2.44 -7.93
C ALA A 70 -14.45 -3.58 -7.80
N TYR A 71 -14.32 -4.64 -8.58
CA TYR A 71 -15.18 -5.84 -8.47
C TYR A 71 -15.11 -6.55 -7.12
N LEU A 72 -14.06 -6.29 -6.34
CA LEU A 72 -13.90 -6.87 -5.01
C LEU A 72 -14.61 -6.04 -3.92
N SER A 73 -15.14 -4.87 -4.23
CA SER A 73 -15.77 -3.96 -3.26
C SER A 73 -17.27 -3.85 -3.49
N GLU A 74 -18.00 -3.66 -2.40
CA GLU A 74 -19.43 -3.30 -2.44
C GLU A 74 -19.64 -1.79 -2.70
N GLN A 75 -18.64 -0.99 -2.36
CA GLN A 75 -18.66 0.48 -2.51
C GLN A 75 -17.32 0.97 -3.05
N PRO A 76 -16.98 0.62 -4.32
CA PRO A 76 -15.72 1.05 -4.91
C PRO A 76 -15.69 2.57 -5.14
N LEU A 77 -14.49 3.13 -5.18
CA LEU A 77 -14.28 4.50 -5.63
C LEU A 77 -14.60 4.61 -7.13
N ASP A 78 -14.96 5.81 -7.57
CA ASP A 78 -15.15 6.09 -8.99
C ASP A 78 -13.82 5.92 -9.76
N VAL A 79 -13.84 5.07 -10.79
CA VAL A 79 -12.62 4.71 -11.54
C VAL A 79 -12.11 5.89 -12.37
N ASP A 80 -12.99 6.71 -12.95
CA ASP A 80 -12.58 7.85 -13.77
C ASP A 80 -11.93 8.93 -12.89
N GLU A 81 -12.55 9.24 -11.74
CA GLU A 81 -12.00 10.16 -10.76
C GLU A 81 -10.64 9.68 -10.23
N LEU A 82 -10.52 8.38 -9.97
CA LEU A 82 -9.28 7.77 -9.52
C LEU A 82 -8.18 7.83 -10.58
N LEU A 83 -8.50 7.54 -11.85
CA LEU A 83 -7.57 7.67 -12.98
C LEU A 83 -7.02 9.10 -13.11
N HIS A 84 -7.85 10.12 -12.93
CA HIS A 84 -7.41 11.51 -12.90
C HIS A 84 -6.49 11.79 -11.70
N THR A 85 -6.87 11.36 -10.50
CA THR A 85 -6.07 11.53 -9.27
C THR A 85 -4.68 10.90 -9.41
N LEU A 86 -4.60 9.74 -10.06
CA LEU A 86 -3.36 8.99 -10.30
C LEU A 86 -2.53 9.55 -11.46
N GLY A 87 -3.07 10.49 -12.26
CA GLY A 87 -2.43 10.98 -13.48
C GLY A 87 -2.32 9.92 -14.58
N LEU A 88 -3.29 8.99 -14.64
CA LEU A 88 -3.31 7.84 -15.56
C LEU A 88 -4.44 7.90 -16.60
N TYR A 89 -5.29 8.93 -16.58
CA TYR A 89 -6.45 9.00 -17.45
C TYR A 89 -6.10 8.85 -18.94
N GLU A 90 -5.07 9.58 -19.41
CA GLU A 90 -4.58 9.48 -20.79
C GLU A 90 -3.88 8.14 -21.12
N HIS A 91 -3.52 7.38 -20.10
CA HIS A 91 -2.85 6.07 -20.24
C HIS A 91 -3.78 4.89 -19.99
N GLN A 92 -5.06 5.12 -19.73
CA GLN A 92 -6.00 4.10 -19.26
C GLN A 92 -6.16 2.87 -20.17
N ARG A 93 -5.87 3.02 -21.46
CA ARG A 93 -5.98 1.95 -22.48
C ARG A 93 -4.65 1.22 -22.73
N LYS A 94 -3.56 1.67 -22.11
CA LYS A 94 -2.24 1.04 -22.26
C LYS A 94 -2.15 -0.25 -21.44
N LEU A 95 -1.37 -1.20 -21.97
CA LEU A 95 -0.98 -2.42 -21.26
C LEU A 95 0.25 -2.14 -20.35
N PRO A 96 0.49 -2.96 -19.30
CA PRO A 96 1.63 -2.78 -18.40
C PRO A 96 3.00 -2.64 -19.08
N ASN A 97 3.24 -3.40 -20.14
CA ASN A 97 4.50 -3.33 -20.91
C ASN A 97 4.69 -2.03 -21.70
N GLN A 98 3.69 -1.19 -21.79
CA GLN A 98 3.71 0.12 -22.45
C GLN A 98 3.88 1.28 -21.45
N LEU A 99 4.04 0.96 -20.16
CA LEU A 99 4.10 1.91 -19.06
C LEU A 99 5.52 2.04 -18.49
N SER A 100 5.89 3.25 -18.04
CA SER A 100 7.05 3.44 -17.18
C SER A 100 6.85 2.74 -15.82
N GLY A 101 7.94 2.50 -15.07
CA GLY A 101 7.85 1.94 -13.71
C GLY A 101 6.94 2.75 -12.78
N GLY A 102 7.04 4.09 -12.84
CA GLY A 102 6.16 4.98 -12.08
C GLY A 102 4.69 4.86 -12.47
N GLN A 103 4.37 4.73 -13.75
CA GLN A 103 3.00 4.52 -14.23
C GLN A 103 2.47 3.14 -13.82
N GLN A 104 3.30 2.10 -13.85
CA GLN A 104 2.94 0.78 -13.34
C GLN A 104 2.64 0.82 -11.84
N GLN A 105 3.47 1.51 -11.05
CA GLN A 105 3.23 1.67 -9.61
C GLN A 105 1.97 2.47 -9.32
N ARG A 106 1.70 3.55 -10.05
CA ARG A 106 0.45 4.31 -9.93
C ARG A 106 -0.77 3.44 -10.26
N THR A 107 -0.67 2.55 -11.25
CA THR A 107 -1.73 1.58 -11.58
C THR A 107 -1.94 0.58 -10.45
N ALA A 108 -0.86 0.06 -9.84
CA ALA A 108 -0.94 -0.83 -8.68
C ALA A 108 -1.57 -0.15 -7.46
N ILE A 109 -1.23 1.13 -7.21
CA ILE A 109 -1.89 1.95 -6.18
C ILE A 109 -3.38 2.08 -6.48
N GLY A 110 -3.75 2.40 -7.72
CA GLY A 110 -5.15 2.52 -8.14
C GLY A 110 -5.95 1.24 -7.90
N ARG A 111 -5.40 0.08 -8.27
CA ARG A 111 -6.03 -1.22 -8.04
C ARG A 111 -6.20 -1.52 -6.54
N ALA A 112 -5.25 -1.09 -5.71
CA ALA A 112 -5.33 -1.30 -4.27
C ALA A 112 -6.36 -0.39 -3.60
N ILE A 113 -6.43 0.90 -4.01
CA ILE A 113 -7.26 1.92 -3.36
C ILE A 113 -8.70 1.94 -3.87
N VAL A 114 -8.96 1.49 -5.10
CA VAL A 114 -10.31 1.52 -5.71
C VAL A 114 -11.35 0.77 -4.88
N LYS A 115 -10.92 -0.24 -4.11
CA LYS A 115 -11.78 -0.98 -3.18
C LYS A 115 -12.29 -0.12 -2.02
N ASN A 116 -11.76 1.09 -1.84
CA ASN A 116 -11.98 1.95 -0.68
C ASN A 116 -11.62 1.25 0.65
N PRO A 117 -10.39 0.72 0.79
CA PRO A 117 -9.98 -0.06 1.95
C PRO A 117 -9.72 0.82 3.16
N ASP A 118 -9.91 0.29 4.38
CA ASP A 118 -9.55 0.97 5.63
C ASP A 118 -8.03 1.06 5.81
N ILE A 119 -7.30 0.05 5.32
CA ILE A 119 -5.86 -0.08 5.47
C ILE A 119 -5.19 -0.33 4.12
N LEU A 120 -4.14 0.44 3.85
CA LEU A 120 -3.27 0.26 2.70
C LEU A 120 -1.91 -0.25 3.16
N LEU A 121 -1.60 -1.49 2.79
CA LEU A 121 -0.30 -2.12 3.08
C LEU A 121 0.65 -1.86 1.93
N CYS A 122 1.79 -1.23 2.20
CA CYS A 122 2.80 -0.90 1.20
C CYS A 122 4.12 -1.61 1.53
N ASP A 123 4.50 -2.58 0.70
CA ASP A 123 5.78 -3.28 0.84
C ASP A 123 6.79 -2.70 -0.15
N GLU A 124 7.72 -1.88 0.35
CA GLU A 124 8.77 -1.19 -0.42
C GLU A 124 8.23 -0.48 -1.69
N PRO A 125 7.23 0.41 -1.58
CA PRO A 125 6.49 0.94 -2.75
C PRO A 125 7.36 1.76 -3.72
N THR A 126 8.57 2.13 -3.32
CA THR A 126 9.53 2.90 -4.14
C THR A 126 10.80 2.12 -4.46
N GLY A 127 10.93 0.87 -3.98
CA GLY A 127 12.18 0.12 -4.04
C GLY A 127 12.69 -0.23 -5.45
N ALA A 128 11.85 -0.16 -6.47
CA ALA A 128 12.20 -0.41 -7.88
C ALA A 128 12.24 0.86 -8.73
N LEU A 129 12.20 2.05 -8.12
CA LEU A 129 12.08 3.34 -8.81
C LEU A 129 13.31 4.22 -8.56
N ASP A 130 13.57 5.12 -9.52
CA ASP A 130 14.54 6.19 -9.35
C ASP A 130 14.09 7.23 -8.30
N TYR A 131 15.01 8.08 -7.88
CA TYR A 131 14.78 9.09 -6.84
C TYR A 131 13.58 10.00 -7.14
N HIS A 132 13.53 10.57 -8.36
CA HIS A 132 12.49 11.53 -8.72
C HIS A 132 11.10 10.85 -8.73
N THR A 133 11.00 9.71 -9.39
CA THR A 133 9.78 8.91 -9.46
C THR A 133 9.35 8.44 -8.06
N SER A 134 10.31 8.08 -7.20
CA SER A 134 10.03 7.71 -5.81
C SER A 134 9.36 8.82 -5.04
N LYS A 135 9.84 10.07 -5.17
CA LYS A 135 9.19 11.23 -4.54
C LYS A 135 7.78 11.46 -5.04
N GLU A 136 7.55 11.30 -6.33
CA GLU A 136 6.19 11.42 -6.90
C GLU A 136 5.24 10.35 -6.36
N ILE A 137 5.72 9.11 -6.23
CA ILE A 137 4.92 8.01 -5.65
C ILE A 137 4.62 8.25 -4.17
N LEU A 138 5.58 8.71 -3.39
CA LEU A 138 5.36 9.04 -1.97
C LEU A 138 4.35 10.19 -1.81
N LYS A 139 4.46 11.23 -2.65
CA LYS A 139 3.48 12.32 -2.69
C LYS A 139 2.09 11.82 -3.07
N LEU A 140 1.99 10.90 -4.02
CA LEU A 140 0.72 10.29 -4.39
C LEU A 140 0.11 9.49 -3.23
N ILE A 141 0.91 8.69 -2.51
CA ILE A 141 0.49 7.94 -1.32
C ILE A 141 -0.01 8.89 -0.23
N GLU A 142 0.70 9.99 0.02
CA GLU A 142 0.27 11.05 0.95
C GLU A 142 -1.07 11.68 0.52
N THR A 143 -1.23 11.98 -0.77
CA THR A 143 -2.49 12.52 -1.34
C THR A 143 -3.65 11.53 -1.16
N VAL A 144 -3.42 10.24 -1.41
CA VAL A 144 -4.40 9.16 -1.23
C VAL A 144 -4.84 9.07 0.23
N ASN A 145 -3.88 9.10 1.17
CA ASN A 145 -4.17 9.09 2.61
C ASN A 145 -5.04 10.29 3.03
N GLN A 146 -4.69 11.49 2.58
CA GLN A 146 -5.42 12.72 2.91
C GLN A 146 -6.83 12.74 2.31
N ARG A 147 -6.99 12.21 1.08
CA ARG A 147 -8.26 12.25 0.36
C ARG A 147 -9.24 11.19 0.83
N TYR A 148 -8.79 9.98 1.09
CA TYR A 148 -9.64 8.83 1.39
C TYR A 148 -9.62 8.41 2.86
N GLY A 149 -8.73 8.99 3.69
CA GLY A 149 -8.70 8.78 5.14
C GLY A 149 -8.26 7.40 5.60
N ASN A 150 -7.72 6.57 4.70
CA ASN A 150 -7.25 5.22 5.05
C ASN A 150 -5.98 5.23 5.89
N THR A 151 -5.79 4.19 6.70
CA THR A 151 -4.53 3.98 7.42
C THR A 151 -3.48 3.38 6.48
N ILE A 152 -2.31 3.98 6.40
CA ILE A 152 -1.22 3.44 5.58
C ILE A 152 -0.16 2.81 6.47
N ILE A 153 0.17 1.55 6.22
CA ILE A 153 1.29 0.84 6.85
C ILE A 153 2.33 0.59 5.76
N MET A 154 3.47 1.25 5.86
CA MET A 154 4.54 1.17 4.87
C MET A 154 5.77 0.52 5.45
N VAL A 155 6.26 -0.50 4.77
CA VAL A 155 7.57 -1.11 5.01
C VAL A 155 8.56 -0.52 4.02
N THR A 156 9.69 -0.05 4.52
CA THR A 156 10.78 0.49 3.70
C THR A 156 12.13 0.31 4.38
N HIS A 157 13.18 0.22 3.57
CA HIS A 157 14.56 0.30 4.03
C HIS A 157 15.15 1.72 3.89
N ASN A 158 14.43 2.64 3.25
CA ASN A 158 14.84 4.05 3.14
C ASN A 158 14.49 4.81 4.43
N ASP A 159 15.52 5.18 5.20
CA ASP A 159 15.32 5.80 6.51
C ASP A 159 14.73 7.22 6.43
N ALA A 160 14.85 7.92 5.30
CA ALA A 160 14.26 9.25 5.13
C ALA A 160 12.71 9.23 5.08
N ILE A 161 12.13 8.15 4.60
CA ILE A 161 10.65 8.03 4.48
C ILE A 161 9.97 8.07 5.85
N LYS A 162 10.67 7.69 6.94
CA LYS A 162 10.12 7.74 8.30
C LYS A 162 9.60 9.13 8.69
N ASP A 163 10.20 10.19 8.14
CA ASP A 163 9.91 11.56 8.56
C ASP A 163 8.55 12.08 8.02
N MET A 164 7.95 11.40 7.03
CA MET A 164 6.59 11.68 6.58
C MET A 164 5.50 10.93 7.34
N ALA A 165 5.86 9.92 8.14
CA ALA A 165 4.90 9.08 8.85
C ALA A 165 4.44 9.72 10.17
N ASP A 166 3.22 9.41 10.62
CA ASP A 166 2.73 9.78 11.95
C ASP A 166 3.44 8.98 13.05
N ARG A 167 3.75 7.71 12.77
CA ARG A 167 4.38 6.78 13.71
C ARG A 167 5.43 5.94 13.03
N VAL A 168 6.53 5.74 13.72
CA VAL A 168 7.68 4.96 13.24
C VAL A 168 7.92 3.77 14.15
N VAL A 169 7.99 2.58 13.55
CA VAL A 169 8.37 1.35 14.23
C VAL A 169 9.65 0.82 13.57
N LYS A 170 10.76 0.80 14.30
CA LYS A 170 12.03 0.25 13.79
C LYS A 170 12.17 -1.20 14.23
N LEU A 171 12.25 -2.09 13.24
CA LEU A 171 12.50 -3.51 13.42
C LEU A 171 13.97 -3.85 13.13
N ARG A 172 14.53 -4.72 13.97
CA ARG A 172 15.83 -5.33 13.75
C ARG A 172 15.86 -6.72 14.37
N ASP A 173 16.30 -7.71 13.60
CA ASP A 173 16.42 -9.10 14.05
C ASP A 173 15.09 -9.65 14.64
N GLY A 174 13.97 -9.36 13.98
CA GLY A 174 12.61 -9.78 14.39
C GLY A 174 12.05 -9.04 15.62
N MET A 175 12.77 -8.04 16.17
CA MET A 175 12.35 -7.33 17.36
C MET A 175 12.12 -5.84 17.12
N ILE A 176 11.14 -5.27 17.84
CA ILE A 176 10.92 -3.82 17.86
C ILE A 176 12.05 -3.17 18.68
N ARG A 177 12.84 -2.33 18.02
CA ARG A 177 13.92 -1.56 18.65
C ARG A 177 13.52 -0.15 19.03
N LYS A 178 12.64 0.47 18.25
CA LYS A 178 12.07 1.79 18.51
C LYS A 178 10.63 1.84 18.06
N ASN A 179 9.81 2.57 18.80
CA ASN A 179 8.43 2.86 18.49
C ASN A 179 8.11 4.26 19.03
N TYR A 180 7.88 5.21 18.11
CA TYR A 180 7.65 6.60 18.48
C TYR A 180 6.73 7.30 17.48
N ARG A 181 6.15 8.42 17.87
CA ARG A 181 5.40 9.32 16.98
C ARG A 181 6.28 10.49 16.57
N ASN A 182 6.16 10.93 15.33
CA ASN A 182 6.75 12.18 14.88
C ASN A 182 5.90 13.35 15.41
N GLU A 183 6.52 14.33 16.02
CA GLU A 183 5.84 15.57 16.45
C GLU A 183 5.50 16.46 15.24
N VAL A 184 6.38 16.46 14.24
CA VAL A 184 6.22 17.19 12.99
C VAL A 184 6.50 16.25 11.83
N LYS A 185 5.59 16.18 10.87
CA LYS A 185 5.77 15.42 9.63
C LYS A 185 6.39 16.28 8.55
N ILE A 186 7.30 15.68 7.78
CA ILE A 186 7.86 16.31 6.58
C ILE A 186 7.01 15.86 5.39
N PRO A 187 6.43 16.79 4.59
CA PRO A 187 5.72 16.41 3.36
C PRO A 187 6.62 15.62 2.41
N ALA A 188 6.05 14.64 1.72
CA ALA A 188 6.80 13.74 0.83
C ALA A 188 7.70 14.48 -0.19
N ILE A 189 7.23 15.62 -0.69
CA ILE A 189 7.97 16.44 -1.66
C ILE A 189 9.26 17.04 -1.08
N ASN A 190 9.33 17.22 0.24
CA ASN A 190 10.48 17.82 0.94
C ASN A 190 11.44 16.78 1.55
N LEU A 191 11.14 15.48 1.37
CA LEU A 191 12.07 14.43 1.80
C LEU A 191 13.35 14.47 0.95
N GLU A 192 14.49 14.23 1.60
CA GLU A 192 15.80 14.13 0.95
C GLU A 192 16.52 12.86 1.40
N TRP A 193 17.08 12.08 0.45
CA TRP A 193 17.88 10.87 0.69
C TRP A 193 18.88 10.61 -0.43
#